data_d7edc4fd3072df0fea0d3886c56781af
#
_entry.id   d7edc4fd3072df0fea0d3886c56781af
#
_cell.length_a   1.000
_cell.length_b   1.000
_cell.length_c   1.000
_cell.angle_alpha   90.00
_cell.angle_beta   90.00
_cell.angle_gamma   90.00
#
_symmetry.space_group_name_H-M   'P 1'
#
loop_
_entity.id
_entity.type
_entity.pdbx_description
1 polymer ?
#
loop_
_entity_poly.entity_id
_entity_poly.type
_entity_poly.pdbx_seq_one_letter_code
_entity_poly.pdbx_strand_id
1 'polypeptide(L)' 'MMPKITKIEVQKNNSERFNLYLDGVFEMGVDINTLVYFNLKKDQQVEPAEMAEIQQYEQYRQGINRAIN' A
#
# COMPACT_ATOMS: atom_id res chain seq x y z
N MET A 1 -2.00 7.01 18.15
CA MET A 1 -3.14 6.51 17.47
C MET A 1 -2.76 5.86 16.17
N MET A 2 -3.27 4.69 15.91
CA MET A 2 -2.91 3.98 14.68
C MET A 2 -3.88 4.32 13.57
N PRO A 3 -3.41 4.66 12.41
CA PRO A 3 -4.31 4.91 11.30
C PRO A 3 -5.02 3.64 10.87
N LYS A 4 -6.18 3.81 10.27
CA LYS A 4 -6.98 2.68 9.82
C LYS A 4 -7.21 2.81 8.33
N ILE A 5 -7.13 1.67 7.62
CA ILE A 5 -7.44 1.64 6.21
C ILE A 5 -8.93 1.83 6.06
N THR A 6 -9.34 2.97 5.51
CA THR A 6 -10.76 3.25 5.37
C THR A 6 -11.30 2.92 3.99
N LYS A 7 -10.42 2.75 3.01
CA LYS A 7 -10.87 2.43 1.67
C LYS A 7 -9.74 1.81 0.87
N ILE A 8 -10.05 0.78 0.11
CA ILE A 8 -9.13 0.19 -0.85
C ILE A 8 -9.86 0.20 -2.18
N GLU A 9 -9.36 1.00 -3.12
CA GLU A 9 -10.05 1.22 -4.38
C GLU A 9 -9.20 0.79 -5.55
N VAL A 10 -9.76 -0.01 -6.46
CA VAL A 10 -9.01 -0.43 -7.63
C VAL A 10 -8.83 0.77 -8.55
N GLN A 11 -7.65 0.90 -9.14
CA GLN A 11 -7.38 2.01 -10.04
C GLN A 11 -8.11 1.81 -11.35
N LYS A 12 -8.57 2.94 -11.91
CA LYS A 12 -9.40 2.91 -13.07
C LYS A 12 -8.74 2.25 -14.27
N ASN A 13 -7.51 2.57 -14.51
CA ASN A 13 -6.82 2.09 -15.69
C ASN A 13 -5.92 0.90 -15.46
N ASN A 14 -5.93 0.34 -14.29
CA ASN A 14 -5.06 -0.80 -14.00
C ASN A 14 -5.67 -1.60 -12.86
N SER A 15 -6.32 -2.69 -13.21
CA SER A 15 -7.03 -3.49 -12.23
C SER A 15 -6.12 -4.23 -11.27
N GLU A 16 -4.80 -4.14 -11.46
CA GLU A 16 -3.87 -4.77 -10.54
C GLU A 16 -3.26 -3.77 -9.57
N ARG A 17 -3.71 -2.51 -9.61
CA ARG A 17 -3.23 -1.48 -8.71
C ARG A 17 -4.39 -0.95 -7.88
N PHE A 18 -4.11 -0.66 -6.63
CA PHE A 18 -5.14 -0.21 -5.70
C PHE A 18 -4.69 1.05 -4.97
N ASN A 19 -5.63 1.91 -4.68
CA ASN A 19 -5.37 3.11 -3.89
C ASN A 19 -5.74 2.82 -2.45
N LEU A 20 -4.83 3.06 -1.53
CA LEU A 20 -5.09 2.90 -0.10
C LEU A 20 -5.41 4.25 0.52
N TYR A 21 -6.48 4.27 1.31
CA TYR A 21 -6.87 5.46 2.03
C TYR A 21 -6.76 5.16 3.53
N LEU A 22 -6.09 6.02 4.26
CA LEU A 22 -5.98 5.90 5.70
C LEU A 22 -6.74 7.06 6.33
N ASP A 23 -7.66 6.73 7.22
CA ASP A 23 -8.48 7.73 7.91
C ASP A 23 -9.13 8.70 6.92
N GLY A 24 -9.58 8.18 5.80
CA GLY A 24 -10.28 8.96 4.81
C GLY A 24 -9.40 9.76 3.85
N VAL A 25 -8.09 9.61 3.96
CA VAL A 25 -7.16 10.38 3.13
C VAL A 25 -6.34 9.42 2.28
N PHE A 26 -6.16 9.76 1.01
CA PHE A 26 -5.35 8.93 0.13
C PHE A 26 -3.91 8.87 0.66
N GLU A 27 -3.40 7.66 0.78
CA GLU A 27 -2.05 7.46 1.28
C GLU A 27 -1.08 7.04 0.18
N MET A 28 -1.40 5.99 -0.54
CA MET A 28 -0.48 5.49 -1.56
C MET A 28 -1.19 4.49 -2.46
N GLY A 29 -0.59 4.24 -3.62
CA GLY A 29 -1.04 3.18 -4.49
C GLY A 29 -0.20 1.94 -4.27
N VAL A 30 -0.82 0.76 -4.32
CA VAL A 30 -0.10 -0.49 -4.14
C VAL A 30 -0.51 -1.49 -5.21
N ASP A 31 0.39 -2.39 -5.52
CA ASP A 31 0.12 -3.46 -6.46
C ASP A 31 -0.69 -4.54 -5.75
N ILE A 32 -1.42 -5.36 -6.53
CA ILE A 32 -2.20 -6.43 -5.95
C ILE A 32 -1.29 -7.39 -5.16
N ASN A 33 -0.06 -7.60 -5.61
CA ASN A 33 0.86 -8.48 -4.91
C ASN A 33 1.22 -7.93 -3.54
N THR A 34 1.38 -6.61 -3.44
CA THR A 34 1.65 -5.97 -2.15
C THR A 34 0.45 -6.11 -1.22
N LEU A 35 -0.73 -5.90 -1.78
CA LEU A 35 -1.96 -6.00 -1.01
C LEU A 35 -2.09 -7.40 -0.39
N VAL A 36 -1.82 -8.42 -1.19
CA VAL A 36 -1.93 -9.79 -0.73
C VAL A 36 -0.82 -10.14 0.25
N TYR A 37 0.40 -9.69 -0.06
CA TYR A 37 1.54 -10.01 0.77
C TYR A 37 1.35 -9.53 2.21
N PHE A 38 0.84 -8.32 2.37
CA PHE A 38 0.60 -7.76 3.70
C PHE A 38 -0.81 -8.03 4.21
N ASN A 39 -1.62 -8.72 3.40
CA ASN A 39 -2.98 -9.05 3.78
C ASN A 39 -3.77 -7.80 4.18
N LEU A 40 -3.69 -6.78 3.34
CA LEU A 40 -4.34 -5.51 3.64
C LEU A 40 -5.82 -5.57 3.38
N LYS A 41 -6.62 -4.98 4.25
CA LYS A 41 -8.06 -4.95 4.07
C LYS A 41 -8.66 -3.75 4.74
N LYS A 42 -9.89 -3.45 4.34
CA LYS A 42 -10.60 -2.32 4.89
C LYS A 42 -10.82 -2.50 6.38
N ASP A 43 -10.76 -1.40 7.10
CA ASP A 43 -10.95 -1.35 8.55
C ASP A 43 -9.79 -1.94 9.35
N GLN A 44 -8.70 -2.24 8.69
CA GLN A 44 -7.52 -2.74 9.38
C GLN A 44 -6.68 -1.59 9.88
N GLN A 45 -6.20 -1.70 11.12
CA GLN A 45 -5.29 -0.69 11.66
C GLN A 45 -3.88 -1.01 11.24
N VAL A 46 -3.12 0.02 10.88
CA VAL A 46 -1.77 -0.16 10.36
C VAL A 46 -0.82 0.75 11.11
N GLU A 47 0.22 0.17 11.71
CA GLU A 47 1.20 0.96 12.42
C GLU A 47 2.09 1.74 11.45
N PRO A 48 2.62 2.88 11.88
CA PRO A 48 3.54 3.64 11.02
C PRO A 48 4.72 2.82 10.53
N ALA A 49 5.26 1.93 11.36
CA ALA A 49 6.35 1.08 10.94
C ALA A 49 5.92 0.14 9.83
N GLU A 50 4.70 -0.35 9.90
CA GLU A 50 4.18 -1.24 8.87
C GLU A 50 3.97 -0.47 7.58
N MET A 51 3.52 0.77 7.66
CA MET A 51 3.37 1.59 6.46
C MET A 51 4.71 1.79 5.77
N ALA A 52 5.77 2.00 6.53
CA ALA A 52 7.10 2.15 5.96
C ALA A 52 7.53 0.87 5.24
N GLU A 53 7.21 -0.28 5.82
CA GLU A 53 7.54 -1.55 5.18
C GLU A 53 6.75 -1.74 3.89
N ILE A 54 5.49 -1.35 3.88
CA ILE A 54 4.68 -1.45 2.68
C ILE A 54 5.26 -0.57 1.58
N GLN A 55 5.67 0.63 1.92
CA GLN A 55 6.26 1.53 0.94
C GLN A 55 7.56 0.97 0.38
N GLN A 56 8.40 0.41 1.22
CA GLN A 56 9.65 -0.18 0.76
C GLN A 56 9.40 -1.38 -0.13
N TYR A 57 8.46 -2.22 0.23
CA TYR A 57 8.13 -3.39 -0.56
C TYR A 57 7.60 -2.97 -1.93
N GLU A 58 6.78 -1.92 -1.95
CA GLU A 58 6.21 -1.43 -3.20
C GLU A 58 7.33 -0.92 -4.11
N GLN A 59 8.28 -0.18 -3.58
CA GLN A 59 9.41 0.31 -4.36
C GLN A 59 10.23 -0.84 -4.91
N TYR A 60 10.46 -1.85 -4.10
CA TYR A 60 11.22 -3.00 -4.53
C TYR A 60 10.50 -3.72 -5.66
N ARG A 61 9.19 -3.89 -5.54
CA ARG A 61 8.40 -4.58 -6.55
C ARG A 61 8.40 -3.83 -7.87
N GLN A 62 8.55 -2.53 -7.83
CA GLN A 62 8.57 -1.78 -9.06
C GLN A 62 9.95 -1.76 -9.72
N GLY A 63 10.89 -2.44 -9.13
CA GLY A 63 12.20 -2.59 -9.77
C GLY A 63 13.05 -1.38 -9.77
N ILE A 64 12.79 -0.45 -8.84
CA ILE A 64 13.53 0.72 -8.86
C ILE A 64 14.62 0.60 -7.96
N ASN A 65 15.22 -0.40 -7.81
CA ASN A 65 16.13 -0.47 -6.82
C ASN A 65 17.40 -0.11 -7.21
N ARG A 66 17.64 0.29 -8.18
CA ARG A 66 18.79 0.64 -8.60
C ARG A 66 19.64 0.99 -7.64
N ALA A 67 19.58 0.93 -6.93
CA ALA A 67 20.36 1.37 -6.08
C ALA A 67 21.51 0.75 -5.78
N ILE A 68 21.76 0.53 -5.74
CA ILE A 68 22.55 0.21 -5.48
C ILE A 68 23.40 0.22 -5.54
N ASN A 69 23.54 0.43 -5.41
CA ASN A 69 24.23 0.48 -5.43
C ASN A 69 24.71 0.54 -5.30
#